data_bb06d5d6a9cebcd02425e1eadbe0a258
#
_entry.id   bb06d5d6a9cebcd02425e1eadbe0a258
#
_cell.length_a   1.000
_cell.length_b   1.000
_cell.length_c   1.000
_cell.angle_alpha   90.00
_cell.angle_beta   90.00
_cell.angle_gamma   90.00
#
_symmetry.space_group_name_H-M   'P 1'
#
loop_
_entity.id
_entity.type
_entity.pdbx_description
1 polymer ?
#
loop_
_entity_poly.entity_id
_entity_poly.type
_entity_poly.pdbx_seq_one_letter_code
_entity_poly.pdbx_strand_id
1 'polypeptide(L)'
;MQYKKRLFAWITILLAVSCTRETKRMDDYAVQGIDISHHQQIIDWNKVADQDIDFVFVKATEGSEHQDTLFPKFWNDIKKAGLVRGAYHYFSPYSSAEEQAKHFIQTVQLEKGDLPPVLDVEIMDKDQNASPRQSALRWLQLIEKHYNVKPIIYTYQKFYLAHFTGEEFKDYPIWIARYNSPNNPPFIPFGRHWSFWQYGNCGHLTGIKGCVDFDVFHSDRESFEKLLYQSTSTDSAGVQKAL
;
A
#
# COMPACT_ATOMS: atom_id res chain seq x y z
N MET A 1 66.88 -27.29 0.39
CA MET A 1 65.57 -27.97 0.26
C MET A 1 64.59 -27.25 1.16
N GLN A 2 63.82 -26.26 0.62
CA GLN A 2 62.90 -25.46 1.41
C GLN A 2 61.42 -25.92 1.11
N TYR A 3 60.76 -26.43 2.12
CA TYR A 3 59.35 -26.81 2.07
C TYR A 3 58.48 -25.54 2.26
N LYS A 4 57.81 -25.10 1.19
CA LYS A 4 56.74 -24.10 1.27
C LYS A 4 55.48 -24.75 1.83
N LYS A 5 55.10 -24.41 3.07
CA LYS A 5 53.82 -24.74 3.67
C LYS A 5 52.72 -23.89 3.00
N ARG A 6 51.84 -24.52 2.23
CA ARG A 6 50.59 -23.88 1.72
C ARG A 6 49.56 -23.87 2.84
N LEU A 7 49.25 -22.66 3.31
CA LEU A 7 48.13 -22.44 4.24
C LEU A 7 46.82 -22.47 3.42
N PHE A 8 46.00 -23.49 3.60
CA PHE A 8 44.64 -23.52 3.09
C PHE A 8 43.75 -22.74 4.06
N ALA A 9 43.36 -21.52 3.66
CA ALA A 9 42.34 -20.76 4.37
C ALA A 9 40.93 -21.32 3.99
N TRP A 10 40.30 -21.95 4.94
CA TRP A 10 38.88 -22.31 4.84
C TRP A 10 38.04 -21.06 5.01
N ILE A 11 37.48 -20.53 3.90
CA ILE A 11 36.46 -19.48 3.95
C ILE A 11 35.14 -20.15 4.32
N THR A 12 34.75 -20.02 5.57
CA THR A 12 33.42 -20.39 6.04
C THR A 12 32.45 -19.31 5.57
N ILE A 13 31.70 -19.58 4.49
CA ILE A 13 30.59 -18.71 4.07
C ILE A 13 29.46 -18.92 5.09
N LEU A 14 29.31 -17.97 6.01
CA LEU A 14 28.11 -17.85 6.83
C LEU A 14 26.97 -17.40 5.90
N LEU A 15 26.17 -18.36 5.47
CA LEU A 15 24.84 -18.07 4.92
C LEU A 15 23.99 -17.48 6.07
N ALA A 16 23.87 -16.16 6.10
CA ALA A 16 22.88 -15.50 6.92
C ALA A 16 21.48 -15.87 6.37
N VAL A 17 20.91 -16.93 6.91
CA VAL A 17 19.49 -17.24 6.70
C VAL A 17 18.74 -16.13 7.45
N SER A 18 18.28 -15.11 6.71
CA SER A 18 17.31 -14.15 7.22
C SER A 18 16.03 -14.94 7.49
N CYS A 19 15.84 -15.35 8.72
CA CYS A 19 14.61 -15.98 9.17
C CYS A 19 13.55 -14.88 9.22
N THR A 20 12.85 -14.63 8.11
CA THR A 20 11.61 -13.85 8.16
C THR A 20 10.61 -14.68 8.97
N ARG A 21 10.22 -14.13 10.12
CA ARG A 21 9.24 -14.80 10.97
C ARG A 21 7.89 -14.78 10.26
N GLU A 22 7.31 -15.95 10.06
CA GLU A 22 5.98 -16.08 9.48
C GLU A 22 4.95 -15.29 10.27
N THR A 23 4.16 -14.47 9.57
CA THR A 23 3.08 -13.69 10.16
C THR A 23 1.81 -14.53 10.23
N LYS A 24 1.24 -14.68 11.43
CA LYS A 24 -0.07 -15.30 11.62
C LYS A 24 -1.18 -14.27 11.42
N ARG A 25 -2.33 -14.72 10.91
CA ARG A 25 -3.51 -13.86 10.79
C ARG A 25 -4.01 -13.39 12.16
N MET A 26 -4.61 -12.20 12.18
CA MET A 26 -5.22 -11.59 13.34
C MET A 26 -6.74 -11.66 13.21
N ASP A 27 -7.36 -12.62 13.90
CA ASP A 27 -8.80 -12.91 13.79
C ASP A 27 -9.69 -11.91 14.56
N ASP A 28 -9.10 -11.01 15.33
CA ASP A 28 -9.83 -10.01 16.15
C ASP A 28 -10.43 -8.84 15.33
N TYR A 29 -10.08 -8.73 14.04
CA TYR A 29 -10.57 -7.67 13.16
C TYR A 29 -11.57 -8.20 12.14
N ALA A 30 -12.71 -7.50 12.03
CA ALA A 30 -13.83 -7.94 11.20
C ALA A 30 -13.58 -7.82 9.67
N VAL A 31 -12.57 -7.03 9.27
CA VAL A 31 -12.23 -6.78 7.86
C VAL A 31 -10.74 -7.02 7.65
N GLN A 32 -10.44 -8.00 6.81
CA GLN A 32 -9.10 -8.51 6.55
C GLN A 32 -8.65 -8.16 5.15
N GLY A 33 -7.37 -7.87 4.97
CA GLY A 33 -6.81 -7.54 3.68
C GLY A 33 -5.38 -7.98 3.48
N ILE A 34 -4.92 -7.74 2.29
CA ILE A 34 -3.52 -7.92 1.88
C ILE A 34 -3.08 -6.77 1.01
N ASP A 35 -1.78 -6.56 0.89
CA ASP A 35 -1.24 -5.72 -0.15
C ASP A 35 -0.20 -6.46 -1.01
N ILE A 36 -0.15 -6.08 -2.29
CA ILE A 36 0.61 -6.78 -3.33
C ILE A 36 1.20 -5.82 -4.35
N SER A 37 2.18 -6.34 -5.08
CA SER A 37 2.77 -5.73 -6.27
C SER A 37 3.14 -6.82 -7.29
N HIS A 38 3.87 -6.47 -8.35
CA HIS A 38 4.42 -7.44 -9.30
C HIS A 38 5.26 -8.55 -8.66
N HIS A 39 5.70 -8.40 -7.41
CA HIS A 39 6.49 -9.39 -6.70
C HIS A 39 5.73 -10.71 -6.45
N GLN A 40 4.40 -10.65 -6.29
CA GLN A 40 3.57 -11.84 -6.10
C GLN A 40 3.31 -12.64 -7.39
N GLN A 41 3.65 -12.11 -8.55
CA GLN A 41 3.63 -12.75 -9.88
C GLN A 41 2.27 -13.37 -10.26
N ILE A 42 2.06 -14.66 -9.95
CA ILE A 42 0.84 -15.39 -10.31
C ILE A 42 0.02 -15.64 -9.05
N ILE A 43 -1.24 -15.20 -9.08
CA ILE A 43 -2.20 -15.34 -7.98
C ILE A 43 -3.43 -16.09 -8.47
N ASP A 44 -3.87 -17.09 -7.71
CA ASP A 44 -5.16 -17.75 -7.88
C ASP A 44 -6.19 -17.03 -7.01
N TRP A 45 -6.86 -16.06 -7.60
CA TRP A 45 -7.79 -15.17 -6.90
C TRP A 45 -9.00 -15.87 -6.30
N ASN A 46 -9.48 -16.98 -6.91
CA ASN A 46 -10.57 -17.76 -6.33
C ASN A 46 -10.15 -18.33 -4.97
N LYS A 47 -8.94 -18.90 -4.90
CA LYS A 47 -8.42 -19.41 -3.63
C LYS A 47 -8.17 -18.31 -2.61
N VAL A 48 -7.77 -17.11 -3.03
CA VAL A 48 -7.58 -15.98 -2.11
C VAL A 48 -8.92 -15.52 -1.54
N ALA A 49 -9.94 -15.38 -2.38
CA ALA A 49 -11.28 -14.95 -1.96
C ALA A 49 -11.96 -15.96 -1.00
N ASP A 50 -11.62 -17.26 -1.09
CA ASP A 50 -12.14 -18.29 -0.20
C ASP A 50 -11.52 -18.29 1.23
N GLN A 51 -10.62 -17.34 1.54
CA GLN A 51 -9.86 -17.31 2.80
C GLN A 51 -10.17 -16.10 3.70
N ASP A 52 -11.39 -15.57 3.67
CA ASP A 52 -11.82 -14.41 4.46
C ASP A 52 -10.92 -13.17 4.23
N ILE A 53 -10.56 -12.91 2.99
CA ILE A 53 -9.95 -11.67 2.54
C ILE A 53 -11.03 -10.78 1.98
N ASP A 54 -11.16 -9.56 2.49
CA ASP A 54 -12.17 -8.59 2.09
C ASP A 54 -11.63 -7.59 1.06
N PHE A 55 -10.36 -7.18 1.22
CA PHE A 55 -9.76 -6.17 0.36
C PHE A 55 -8.31 -6.46 -0.01
N VAL A 56 -7.89 -5.84 -1.11
CA VAL A 56 -6.51 -5.93 -1.63
C VAL A 56 -6.04 -4.55 -2.05
N PHE A 57 -4.96 -4.06 -1.45
CA PHE A 57 -4.21 -2.94 -2.00
C PHE A 57 -3.20 -3.44 -3.03
N VAL A 58 -3.14 -2.77 -4.18
CA VAL A 58 -2.23 -3.17 -5.27
C VAL A 58 -1.40 -1.99 -5.75
N LYS A 59 -0.08 -2.20 -5.90
CA LYS A 59 0.83 -1.19 -6.46
C LYS A 59 0.39 -0.82 -7.86
N ALA A 60 0.11 0.47 -8.09
CA ALA A 60 -0.24 0.98 -9.40
C ALA A 60 0.94 1.68 -10.05
N THR A 61 1.54 2.63 -9.35
CA THR A 61 2.59 3.49 -9.90
C THR A 61 3.67 3.81 -8.86
N GLU A 62 4.83 4.23 -9.35
CA GLU A 62 5.94 4.74 -8.56
C GLU A 62 6.59 5.92 -9.28
N GLY A 63 6.81 7.03 -8.58
CA GLY A 63 7.37 8.22 -9.19
C GLY A 63 6.52 8.73 -10.35
N SER A 64 7.15 9.45 -11.29
CA SER A 64 6.46 10.09 -12.41
C SER A 64 6.26 9.19 -13.64
N GLU A 65 6.90 8.01 -13.69
CA GLU A 65 6.97 7.22 -14.94
C GLU A 65 6.76 5.71 -14.77
N HIS A 66 7.04 5.15 -13.58
CA HIS A 66 6.97 3.71 -13.41
C HIS A 66 5.55 3.25 -13.08
N GLN A 67 4.98 2.40 -13.94
CA GLN A 67 3.75 1.65 -13.67
C GLN A 67 4.11 0.21 -13.29
N ASP A 68 3.48 -0.32 -12.23
CA ASP A 68 3.64 -1.73 -11.88
C ASP A 68 3.13 -2.62 -13.04
N THR A 69 3.98 -3.54 -13.47
CA THR A 69 3.75 -4.34 -14.69
C THR A 69 2.54 -5.27 -14.59
N LEU A 70 2.16 -5.67 -13.38
CA LEU A 70 1.00 -6.53 -13.14
C LEU A 70 -0.24 -5.77 -12.67
N PHE A 71 -0.14 -4.45 -12.45
CA PHE A 71 -1.28 -3.65 -12.00
C PHE A 71 -2.53 -3.83 -12.87
N PRO A 72 -2.49 -3.68 -14.21
CA PRO A 72 -3.70 -3.78 -15.03
C PRO A 72 -4.38 -5.14 -14.91
N LYS A 73 -3.58 -6.20 -14.78
CA LYS A 73 -4.09 -7.56 -14.61
C LYS A 73 -4.71 -7.74 -13.22
N PHE A 74 -3.97 -7.41 -12.16
CA PHE A 74 -4.44 -7.57 -10.78
C PHE A 74 -5.66 -6.71 -10.51
N TRP A 75 -5.68 -5.46 -10.99
CA TRP A 75 -6.81 -4.56 -10.85
C TRP A 75 -8.13 -5.15 -11.34
N ASN A 76 -8.10 -5.81 -12.50
CA ASN A 76 -9.26 -6.48 -13.07
C ASN A 76 -9.61 -7.79 -12.36
N ASP A 77 -8.60 -8.59 -12.00
CA ASP A 77 -8.82 -9.92 -11.45
C ASP A 77 -9.34 -9.88 -10.01
N ILE A 78 -8.88 -8.93 -9.18
CA ILE A 78 -9.39 -8.68 -7.82
C ILE A 78 -10.89 -8.41 -7.86
N LYS A 79 -11.32 -7.51 -8.75
CA LYS A 79 -12.75 -7.19 -8.91
C LYS A 79 -13.58 -8.39 -9.36
N LYS A 80 -13.06 -9.18 -10.33
CA LYS A 80 -13.74 -10.40 -10.79
C LYS A 80 -13.89 -11.44 -9.70
N ALA A 81 -12.96 -11.49 -8.75
CA ALA A 81 -13.03 -12.36 -7.58
C ALA A 81 -13.99 -11.88 -6.50
N GLY A 82 -14.60 -10.70 -6.68
CA GLY A 82 -15.53 -10.12 -5.71
C GLY A 82 -14.87 -9.44 -4.52
N LEU A 83 -13.55 -9.23 -4.56
CA LEU A 83 -12.78 -8.55 -3.53
C LEU A 83 -12.80 -7.03 -3.75
N VAL A 84 -12.78 -6.27 -2.66
CA VAL A 84 -12.61 -4.82 -2.71
C VAL A 84 -11.15 -4.52 -3.06
N ARG A 85 -10.93 -3.63 -4.05
CA ARG A 85 -9.59 -3.28 -4.51
C ARG A 85 -9.24 -1.84 -4.17
N GLY A 86 -7.98 -1.58 -3.88
CA GLY A 86 -7.40 -0.25 -3.69
C GLY A 86 -6.08 -0.12 -4.43
N ALA A 87 -5.80 1.04 -5.00
CA ALA A 87 -4.56 1.29 -5.72
C ALA A 87 -3.62 2.18 -4.90
N TYR A 88 -2.33 1.80 -4.81
CA TYR A 88 -1.35 2.66 -4.16
C TYR A 88 -0.27 3.19 -5.12
N HIS A 89 0.18 4.40 -4.82
CA HIS A 89 1.28 5.09 -5.47
C HIS A 89 2.48 5.14 -4.53
N TYR A 90 3.61 4.57 -4.92
CA TYR A 90 4.86 4.70 -4.20
C TYR A 90 5.52 6.05 -4.51
N PHE A 91 5.57 6.92 -3.52
CA PHE A 91 6.05 8.29 -3.68
C PHE A 91 7.56 8.34 -3.82
N SER A 92 8.04 8.97 -4.90
CA SER A 92 9.45 9.21 -5.14
C SER A 92 9.82 10.65 -4.76
N PRO A 93 10.90 10.87 -4.01
CA PRO A 93 11.39 12.22 -3.74
C PRO A 93 12.05 12.89 -4.95
N TYR A 94 12.23 12.18 -6.06
CA TYR A 94 13.00 12.65 -7.23
C TYR A 94 12.18 13.25 -8.36
N SER A 95 10.88 13.34 -8.22
CA SER A 95 9.96 13.98 -9.17
C SER A 95 8.90 14.80 -8.45
N SER A 96 8.29 15.76 -9.16
CA SER A 96 7.29 16.65 -8.57
C SER A 96 6.02 15.90 -8.17
N ALA A 97 5.31 16.40 -7.18
CA ALA A 97 4.01 15.87 -6.77
C ALA A 97 2.99 15.94 -7.90
N GLU A 98 3.07 16.96 -8.75
CA GLU A 98 2.21 17.16 -9.91
C GLU A 98 2.40 16.08 -10.97
N GLU A 99 3.65 15.74 -11.32
CA GLU A 99 3.96 14.69 -12.28
C GLU A 99 3.53 13.33 -11.76
N GLN A 100 3.81 13.03 -10.51
CA GLN A 100 3.41 11.79 -9.85
C GLN A 100 1.89 11.65 -9.77
N ALA A 101 1.17 12.71 -9.36
CA ALA A 101 -0.29 12.70 -9.32
C ALA A 101 -0.90 12.53 -10.72
N LYS A 102 -0.35 13.21 -11.74
CA LYS A 102 -0.77 13.05 -13.13
C LYS A 102 -0.57 11.60 -13.61
N HIS A 103 0.59 11.00 -13.32
CA HIS A 103 0.87 9.61 -13.69
C HIS A 103 -0.11 8.64 -13.04
N PHE A 104 -0.39 8.79 -11.74
CA PHE A 104 -1.37 7.97 -11.04
C PHE A 104 -2.78 8.12 -11.63
N ILE A 105 -3.23 9.35 -11.88
CA ILE A 105 -4.55 9.65 -12.47
C ILE A 105 -4.72 9.02 -13.85
N GLN A 106 -3.66 9.02 -14.66
CA GLN A 106 -3.68 8.41 -15.99
C GLN A 106 -3.72 6.86 -15.94
N THR A 107 -3.21 6.28 -14.85
CA THR A 107 -3.09 4.83 -14.68
C THR A 107 -4.32 4.20 -14.01
N VAL A 108 -4.89 4.89 -13.00
CA VAL A 108 -5.93 4.33 -12.13
C VAL A 108 -7.29 4.94 -12.48
N GLN A 109 -8.24 4.09 -12.81
CA GLN A 109 -9.66 4.46 -12.97
C GLN A 109 -10.45 3.81 -11.83
N LEU A 110 -10.97 4.64 -10.92
CA LEU A 110 -11.81 4.14 -9.82
C LEU A 110 -13.23 3.86 -10.29
N GLU A 111 -13.80 2.81 -9.73
CA GLU A 111 -15.19 2.47 -9.89
C GLU A 111 -15.88 2.45 -8.52
N LYS A 112 -17.20 2.58 -8.51
CA LYS A 112 -17.98 2.47 -7.26
C LYS A 112 -17.64 1.17 -6.54
N GLY A 113 -17.31 1.27 -5.25
CA GLY A 113 -16.94 0.15 -4.40
C GLY A 113 -15.43 -0.07 -4.30
N ASP A 114 -14.59 0.66 -5.05
CA ASP A 114 -13.14 0.65 -4.86
C ASP A 114 -12.75 1.41 -3.59
N LEU A 115 -11.62 1.09 -2.99
CA LEU A 115 -11.03 1.89 -1.92
C LEU A 115 -10.49 3.22 -2.45
N PRO A 116 -10.41 4.27 -1.63
CA PRO A 116 -9.73 5.50 -1.99
C PRO A 116 -8.28 5.26 -2.43
N PRO A 117 -7.73 6.13 -3.31
CA PRO A 117 -6.32 6.09 -3.68
C PRO A 117 -5.40 6.14 -2.46
N VAL A 118 -4.27 5.46 -2.52
CA VAL A 118 -3.28 5.45 -1.44
C VAL A 118 -1.99 6.13 -1.89
N LEU A 119 -1.46 7.01 -1.03
CA LEU A 119 -0.12 7.55 -1.13
C LEU A 119 0.80 6.82 -0.17
N ASP A 120 1.74 6.05 -0.69
CA ASP A 120 2.78 5.34 0.04
C ASP A 120 4.03 6.20 0.13
N VAL A 121 4.34 6.70 1.34
CA VAL A 121 5.49 7.59 1.60
C VAL A 121 6.37 7.01 2.69
N GLU A 122 7.55 6.53 2.31
CA GLU A 122 8.49 5.89 3.21
C GLU A 122 9.88 6.51 3.22
N ILE A 123 10.20 7.34 2.22
CA ILE A 123 11.53 7.89 1.98
C ILE A 123 11.49 9.41 2.01
N MET A 124 12.51 9.99 2.62
CA MET A 124 12.84 11.42 2.52
C MET A 124 14.20 11.57 1.85
N ASP A 125 14.25 12.41 0.82
CA ASP A 125 15.53 12.91 0.34
C ASP A 125 15.94 14.11 1.20
N LYS A 126 17.15 14.04 1.78
CA LYS A 126 17.69 15.11 2.63
C LYS A 126 18.22 16.29 1.83
N ASP A 127 18.40 16.12 0.52
CA ASP A 127 19.07 17.08 -0.36
C ASP A 127 18.10 17.93 -1.22
N GLN A 128 16.77 17.70 -1.10
CA GLN A 128 15.78 18.44 -1.87
C GLN A 128 15.28 19.68 -1.14
N ASN A 129 15.16 20.80 -1.88
CA ASN A 129 14.62 22.08 -1.40
C ASN A 129 13.13 22.06 -1.01
N ALA A 130 12.38 21.06 -1.44
CA ALA A 130 10.97 20.87 -1.08
C ALA A 130 10.85 19.87 0.07
N SER A 131 10.17 20.26 1.15
CA SER A 131 9.84 19.34 2.24
C SER A 131 9.00 18.18 1.70
N PRO A 132 9.39 16.91 1.90
CA PRO A 132 8.60 15.75 1.50
C PRO A 132 7.16 15.79 2.03
N ARG A 133 6.97 16.40 3.20
CA ARG A 133 5.67 16.68 3.79
C ARG A 133 4.82 17.59 2.88
N GLN A 134 5.40 18.65 2.33
CA GLN A 134 4.68 19.57 1.41
C GLN A 134 4.38 18.88 0.08
N SER A 135 5.32 18.11 -0.45
CA SER A 135 5.12 17.35 -1.68
C SER A 135 4.06 16.26 -1.53
N ALA A 136 4.06 15.54 -0.42
CA ALA A 136 3.02 14.58 -0.10
C ALA A 136 1.64 15.23 0.04
N LEU A 137 1.55 16.35 0.77
CA LEU A 137 0.30 17.11 0.90
C LEU A 137 -0.21 17.60 -0.47
N ARG A 138 0.70 18.05 -1.31
CA ARG A 138 0.35 18.50 -2.66
C ARG A 138 -0.21 17.39 -3.52
N TRP A 139 0.41 16.19 -3.49
CA TRP A 139 -0.10 15.01 -4.17
C TRP A 139 -1.51 14.63 -3.66
N LEU A 140 -1.69 14.55 -2.34
CA LEU A 140 -2.99 14.24 -1.70
C LEU A 140 -4.09 15.20 -2.17
N GLN A 141 -3.81 16.50 -2.19
CA GLN A 141 -4.77 17.52 -2.65
C GLN A 141 -5.13 17.38 -4.14
N LEU A 142 -4.16 17.04 -4.99
CA LEU A 142 -4.40 16.85 -6.42
C LEU A 142 -5.28 15.61 -6.67
N ILE A 143 -5.02 14.52 -5.96
CA ILE A 143 -5.77 13.27 -6.04
C ILE A 143 -7.19 13.45 -5.47
N GLU A 144 -7.31 14.10 -4.29
CA GLU A 144 -8.61 14.43 -3.71
C GLU A 144 -9.47 15.26 -4.67
N LYS A 145 -8.87 16.28 -5.29
CA LYS A 145 -9.56 17.12 -6.27
C LYS A 145 -10.04 16.33 -7.50
N HIS A 146 -9.25 15.35 -7.96
CA HIS A 146 -9.58 14.57 -9.15
C HIS A 146 -10.68 13.55 -8.90
N TYR A 147 -10.53 12.74 -7.82
CA TYR A 147 -11.47 11.65 -7.53
C TYR A 147 -12.62 12.06 -6.60
N ASN A 148 -12.57 13.28 -6.04
CA ASN A 148 -13.54 13.76 -5.06
C ASN A 148 -13.71 12.83 -3.85
N VAL A 149 -12.59 12.23 -3.41
CA VAL A 149 -12.50 11.38 -2.22
C VAL A 149 -11.17 11.63 -1.52
N LYS A 150 -11.16 11.56 -0.19
CA LYS A 150 -9.93 11.69 0.60
C LYS A 150 -9.00 10.51 0.36
N PRO A 151 -7.79 10.71 -0.18
CA PRO A 151 -6.81 9.64 -0.31
C PRO A 151 -6.34 9.14 1.05
N ILE A 152 -5.85 7.90 1.10
CA ILE A 152 -5.26 7.27 2.27
C ILE A 152 -3.75 7.56 2.29
N ILE A 153 -3.19 7.86 3.46
CA ILE A 153 -1.74 7.97 3.67
C ILE A 153 -1.24 6.64 4.21
N TYR A 154 -0.35 5.96 3.46
CA TYR A 154 0.41 4.82 3.98
C TYR A 154 1.82 5.23 4.33
N THR A 155 2.27 4.76 5.48
CA THR A 155 3.67 4.86 5.93
C THR A 155 3.91 4.01 7.16
N TYR A 156 5.18 3.84 7.57
CA TYR A 156 5.48 3.17 8.84
C TYR A 156 5.34 4.11 10.05
N GLN A 157 5.04 3.54 11.23
CA GLN A 157 4.72 4.24 12.48
C GLN A 157 5.68 5.40 12.82
N LYS A 158 6.99 5.17 12.72
CA LYS A 158 7.98 6.18 13.09
C LYS A 158 7.98 7.36 12.12
N PHE A 159 7.78 7.11 10.83
CA PHE A 159 7.73 8.15 9.81
C PHE A 159 6.46 8.99 9.94
N TYR A 160 5.32 8.35 10.21
CA TYR A 160 4.08 9.05 10.52
C TYR A 160 4.24 10.04 11.65
N LEU A 161 4.78 9.59 12.81
CA LEU A 161 4.96 10.44 13.99
C LEU A 161 5.89 11.63 13.72
N ALA A 162 6.86 11.48 12.83
CA ALA A 162 7.81 12.53 12.49
C ALA A 162 7.24 13.55 11.49
N HIS A 163 6.33 13.13 10.58
CA HIS A 163 6.01 13.95 9.40
C HIS A 163 4.53 14.22 9.17
N PHE A 164 3.61 13.35 9.64
CA PHE A 164 2.20 13.42 9.26
C PHE A 164 1.22 13.68 10.41
N THR A 165 1.72 14.15 11.55
CA THR A 165 0.87 14.49 12.72
C THR A 165 0.23 15.88 12.65
N GLY A 166 0.54 16.70 11.64
CA GLY A 166 0.05 18.07 11.51
C GLY A 166 -1.43 18.15 11.16
N GLU A 167 -2.02 19.33 11.45
CA GLU A 167 -3.44 19.63 11.21
C GLU A 167 -3.87 19.45 9.75
N GLU A 168 -2.97 19.72 8.80
CA GLU A 168 -3.24 19.57 7.36
C GLU A 168 -3.48 18.14 6.91
N PHE A 169 -3.09 17.15 7.74
CA PHE A 169 -3.28 15.72 7.46
C PHE A 169 -4.41 15.09 8.27
N LYS A 170 -5.10 15.84 9.13
CA LYS A 170 -6.03 15.29 10.10
C LYS A 170 -7.22 14.54 9.49
N ASP A 171 -7.66 14.96 8.31
CA ASP A 171 -8.86 14.43 7.65
C ASP A 171 -8.54 13.30 6.66
N TYR A 172 -7.26 12.97 6.44
CA TYR A 172 -6.87 11.86 5.59
C TYR A 172 -6.85 10.56 6.38
N PRO A 173 -7.49 9.49 5.87
CA PRO A 173 -7.38 8.15 6.45
C PRO A 173 -5.93 7.68 6.49
N ILE A 174 -5.57 6.87 7.48
CA ILE A 174 -4.19 6.49 7.73
C ILE A 174 -4.06 4.96 7.68
N TRP A 175 -3.12 4.47 6.88
CA TRP A 175 -2.69 3.08 6.85
C TRP A 175 -1.25 2.99 7.37
N ILE A 176 -1.06 2.31 8.50
CA ILE A 176 0.23 2.27 9.20
C ILE A 176 0.86 0.89 9.12
N ALA A 177 2.11 0.84 8.66
CA ALA A 177 2.95 -0.35 8.79
C ALA A 177 3.59 -0.41 10.20
N ARG A 178 3.32 -1.52 10.91
CA ARG A 178 3.93 -1.85 12.19
C ARG A 178 3.93 -3.35 12.41
N TYR A 179 5.04 -3.98 12.10
CA TYR A 179 5.18 -5.43 12.10
C TYR A 179 5.50 -6.02 13.48
N ASN A 180 5.26 -7.33 13.62
CA ASN A 180 5.67 -8.14 14.78
C ASN A 180 5.14 -7.68 16.13
N SER A 181 3.99 -7.03 16.15
CA SER A 181 3.40 -6.46 17.36
C SER A 181 1.89 -6.73 17.47
N PRO A 182 1.41 -7.99 17.37
CA PRO A 182 -0.03 -8.30 17.30
C PRO A 182 -0.82 -7.75 18.49
N ASN A 183 -0.22 -7.69 19.67
CA ASN A 183 -0.86 -7.17 20.90
C ASN A 183 -0.59 -5.67 21.13
N ASN A 184 0.00 -4.97 20.18
CA ASN A 184 0.38 -3.56 20.31
C ASN A 184 0.12 -2.82 19.00
N PRO A 185 -1.14 -2.46 18.73
CA PRO A 185 -1.54 -1.78 17.50
C PRO A 185 -0.82 -0.42 17.34
N PRO A 186 -0.84 0.17 16.13
CA PRO A 186 -0.25 1.47 15.90
C PRO A 186 -0.86 2.54 16.81
N PHE A 187 0.00 3.44 17.29
CA PHE A 187 -0.42 4.59 18.05
C PHE A 187 -0.49 5.84 17.17
N ILE A 188 -1.64 6.51 17.16
CA ILE A 188 -1.87 7.79 16.50
C ILE A 188 -2.17 8.83 17.57
N PRO A 189 -1.40 9.93 17.67
CA PRO A 189 -1.61 10.96 18.69
C PRO A 189 -2.86 11.81 18.41
N PHE A 190 -3.19 12.66 19.39
CA PHE A 190 -4.26 13.68 19.30
C PHE A 190 -5.68 13.11 19.13
N GLY A 191 -5.96 11.93 19.69
CA GLY A 191 -7.29 11.31 19.62
C GLY A 191 -7.69 10.80 18.26
N ARG A 192 -6.74 10.72 17.31
CA ARG A 192 -6.95 10.16 15.99
C ARG A 192 -6.77 8.65 16.02
N HIS A 193 -7.32 7.97 15.00
CA HIS A 193 -7.19 6.52 14.82
C HIS A 193 -6.60 6.23 13.45
N TRP A 194 -5.89 5.10 13.36
CA TRP A 194 -5.52 4.53 12.06
C TRP A 194 -6.77 3.89 11.43
N SER A 195 -6.82 3.88 10.11
CA SER A 195 -7.90 3.21 9.36
C SER A 195 -7.48 1.79 8.99
N PHE A 196 -6.23 1.63 8.55
CA PHE A 196 -5.66 0.33 8.19
C PHE A 196 -4.34 0.11 8.92
N TRP A 197 -4.06 -1.14 9.21
CA TRP A 197 -2.81 -1.57 9.82
C TRP A 197 -2.20 -2.72 9.04
N GLN A 198 -1.03 -2.50 8.43
CA GLN A 198 -0.18 -3.55 7.89
C GLN A 198 0.63 -4.13 9.03
N TYR A 199 0.21 -5.30 9.53
CA TYR A 199 0.75 -5.88 10.76
C TYR A 199 1.82 -6.94 10.52
N GLY A 200 2.01 -7.37 9.28
CA GLY A 200 3.01 -8.36 8.93
C GLY A 200 3.40 -8.35 7.47
N ASN A 201 4.64 -8.73 7.20
CA ASN A 201 5.25 -8.69 5.88
C ASN A 201 5.66 -10.09 5.36
N CYS A 202 5.19 -11.14 6.00
CA CYS A 202 5.37 -12.51 5.51
C CYS A 202 4.23 -13.42 5.99
N GLY A 203 3.02 -13.15 5.51
CA GLY A 203 1.88 -14.03 5.61
C GLY A 203 1.87 -15.06 4.49
N HIS A 204 1.12 -16.15 4.68
CA HIS A 204 0.92 -17.17 3.67
C HIS A 204 -0.56 -17.37 3.40
N LEU A 205 -0.95 -17.29 2.13
CA LEU A 205 -2.30 -17.56 1.65
C LEU A 205 -2.27 -18.63 0.55
N THR A 206 -3.23 -19.52 0.59
CA THR A 206 -3.44 -20.44 -0.53
C THR A 206 -3.80 -19.65 -1.79
N GLY A 207 -3.10 -19.90 -2.88
CA GLY A 207 -3.26 -19.14 -4.12
C GLY A 207 -2.19 -18.09 -4.38
N ILE A 208 -1.38 -17.73 -3.37
CA ILE A 208 -0.21 -16.86 -3.51
C ILE A 208 1.06 -17.63 -3.21
N LYS A 209 2.06 -17.53 -4.08
CA LYS A 209 3.36 -18.16 -3.86
C LYS A 209 4.28 -17.21 -3.10
N GLY A 210 4.79 -17.68 -1.96
CA GLY A 210 5.71 -16.88 -1.11
C GLY A 210 4.98 -16.06 -0.07
N CYS A 211 5.65 -15.02 0.40
CA CYS A 211 5.11 -14.11 1.41
C CYS A 211 4.17 -13.06 0.80
N VAL A 212 3.18 -12.67 1.57
CA VAL A 212 2.29 -11.54 1.29
C VAL A 212 2.13 -10.71 2.56
N ASP A 213 1.90 -9.42 2.39
CA ASP A 213 1.67 -8.51 3.49
C ASP A 213 0.23 -8.62 3.97
N PHE A 214 0.05 -8.66 5.29
CA PHE A 214 -1.27 -8.78 5.92
C PHE A 214 -1.72 -7.46 6.51
N ASP A 215 -2.97 -7.12 6.22
CA ASP A 215 -3.64 -5.90 6.64
C ASP A 215 -4.94 -6.17 7.38
N VAL A 216 -5.31 -5.22 8.23
CA VAL A 216 -6.64 -5.17 8.84
C VAL A 216 -7.20 -3.76 8.77
N PHE A 217 -8.53 -3.66 8.73
CA PHE A 217 -9.25 -2.39 8.94
C PHE A 217 -9.61 -2.24 10.42
N HIS A 218 -9.52 -1.02 10.94
CA HIS A 218 -9.67 -0.73 12.38
C HIS A 218 -11.07 -1.01 12.94
N SER A 219 -12.10 -0.79 12.15
CA SER A 219 -13.48 -0.75 12.62
C SER A 219 -14.32 -1.90 12.04
N ASP A 220 -15.62 -1.77 12.13
CA ASP A 220 -16.58 -2.73 11.62
C ASP A 220 -16.75 -2.65 10.09
N ARG A 221 -17.48 -3.61 9.54
CA ARG A 221 -17.77 -3.72 8.09
C ARG A 221 -18.60 -2.53 7.59
N GLU A 222 -19.54 -2.03 8.37
CA GLU A 222 -20.34 -0.87 7.99
C GLU A 222 -19.47 0.39 7.82
N SER A 223 -18.53 0.59 8.71
CA SER A 223 -17.56 1.70 8.62
C SER A 223 -16.60 1.54 7.43
N PHE A 224 -16.21 0.31 7.10
CA PHE A 224 -15.43 0.00 5.91
C PHE A 224 -16.19 0.34 4.63
N GLU A 225 -17.45 -0.07 4.52
CA GLU A 225 -18.29 0.21 3.35
C GLU A 225 -18.52 1.72 3.12
N LYS A 226 -18.60 2.51 4.19
CA LYS A 226 -18.71 3.98 4.11
C LYS A 226 -17.45 4.66 3.56
N LEU A 227 -16.29 4.00 3.66
CA LEU A 227 -15.02 4.50 3.12
C LEU A 227 -14.92 4.31 1.60
N LEU A 228 -15.67 3.36 1.03
CA LEU A 228 -15.55 3.00 -0.38
C LEU A 228 -15.98 4.15 -1.30
N TYR A 229 -15.27 4.28 -2.41
CA TYR A 229 -15.52 5.28 -3.44
C TYR A 229 -16.96 5.17 -3.97
N GLN A 230 -17.66 6.29 -4.01
CA GLN A 230 -18.98 6.44 -4.59
C GLN A 230 -18.87 7.30 -5.86
N SER A 231 -19.15 6.72 -7.03
CA SER A 231 -19.10 7.51 -8.26
C SER A 231 -20.04 8.72 -8.16
N THR A 232 -19.52 9.89 -8.50
CA THR A 232 -20.39 11.07 -8.63
C THR A 232 -21.20 10.93 -9.91
N SER A 233 -22.50 11.28 -9.89
CA SER A 233 -23.43 11.17 -11.02
C SER A 233 -23.05 11.98 -12.28
N THR A 234 -21.89 12.64 -12.28
CA THR A 234 -21.32 13.39 -13.42
C THR A 234 -20.52 12.52 -14.39
N ASP A 235 -20.09 11.33 -13.98
CA ASP A 235 -19.24 10.47 -14.84
C ASP A 235 -20.02 9.77 -15.96
N SER A 236 -21.36 9.66 -15.83
CA SER A 236 -22.24 9.06 -16.85
C SER A 236 -22.53 9.98 -18.05
N ALA A 237 -22.20 11.28 -17.97
CA ALA A 237 -22.48 12.24 -19.04
C ALA A 237 -21.27 12.50 -19.98
N GLY A 238 -20.08 12.02 -19.62
CA GLY A 238 -18.84 12.28 -20.37
C GLY A 238 -18.58 11.35 -21.57
N VAL A 239 -19.23 10.19 -21.64
CA VAL A 239 -18.96 9.19 -22.69
C VAL A 239 -19.77 9.41 -23.97
N GLN A 240 -20.77 10.30 -24.00
CA GLN A 240 -21.64 10.52 -25.18
C GLN A 240 -21.25 11.72 -26.07
N LYS A 241 -20.09 12.35 -25.90
CA LYS A 241 -19.67 13.49 -26.75
C LYS A 241 -18.31 13.32 -27.43
N ALA A 242 -17.97 12.13 -27.89
CA ALA A 242 -16.84 11.90 -28.77
C ALA A 242 -17.18 10.74 -29.73
N LEU A 243 -18.11 10.98 -30.63
CA LEU A 243 -18.29 10.28 -31.92
C LEU A 243 -18.50 11.33 -33.00
#